data_199069fe3d65cbfdd0590f0291797d10
#
_entry.id   199069fe3d65cbfdd0590f0291797d10
#
_cell.length_a   1.000
_cell.length_b   1.000
_cell.length_c   1.000
_cell.angle_alpha   90.00
_cell.angle_beta   90.00
_cell.angle_gamma   90.00
#
_symmetry.space_group_name_H-M   'P 1'
#
loop_
_entity.id
_entity.type
_entity.pdbx_description
1 polymer ?
#
loop_
_entity_poly.entity_id
_entity_poly.type
_entity_poly.pdbx_seq_one_letter_code
_entity_poly.pdbx_strand_id
1 'polypeptide(L)'
;ASRFLILLGEKPPRRISGLRALYYSYLYKMGALPKKPRYPSFAVRQDIRKLDQRIEQAEFIFKNHIEDRGRLRAIRQKAEDEIAVLLKERQKLYRYQPDSPQIGVLTEELKKLRHTVKLCRNIETHSIEMEQRLQAAQQEEQQRQEKQTQEEKNKQTRNRENQKRR
;
A
#
# COMPACT_ATOMS: atom_id res chain seq x y z
N ALA A 1 0.07 -43.76 -12.52
CA ALA A 1 0.29 -42.50 -11.77
C ALA A 1 0.57 -41.33 -12.69
N SER A 2 1.27 -41.51 -13.82
CA SER A 2 1.67 -40.39 -14.72
C SER A 2 0.52 -39.74 -15.50
N ARG A 3 -0.52 -40.50 -15.88
CA ARG A 3 -1.68 -39.96 -16.62
C ARG A 3 -2.60 -39.06 -15.78
N PHE A 4 -2.64 -39.28 -14.46
CA PHE A 4 -3.44 -38.46 -13.54
C PHE A 4 -2.83 -37.07 -13.30
N LEU A 5 -1.50 -36.99 -13.27
CA LEU A 5 -0.76 -35.73 -13.10
C LEU A 5 -0.84 -34.82 -14.34
N ILE A 6 -0.90 -35.40 -15.54
CA ILE A 6 -1.07 -34.63 -16.79
C ILE A 6 -2.46 -34.00 -16.87
N LEU A 7 -3.50 -34.68 -16.36
CA LEU A 7 -4.87 -34.15 -16.30
C LEU A 7 -5.01 -32.97 -15.29
N LEU A 8 -4.17 -32.91 -14.27
CA LEU A 8 -4.17 -31.82 -13.28
C LEU A 8 -3.54 -30.51 -13.80
N GLY A 9 -2.71 -30.58 -14.85
CA GLY A 9 -2.04 -29.41 -15.44
C GLY A 9 -2.78 -28.80 -16.65
N GLU A 10 -3.70 -29.52 -17.28
CA GLU A 10 -4.43 -29.02 -18.44
C GLU A 10 -5.58 -28.12 -18.00
N LYS A 11 -5.63 -26.90 -18.59
CA LYS A 11 -6.79 -26.03 -18.43
C LYS A 11 -8.04 -26.73 -18.97
N PRO A 12 -9.10 -26.89 -18.17
CA PRO A 12 -10.31 -27.51 -18.64
C PRO A 12 -10.85 -26.76 -19.87
N PRO A 13 -11.33 -27.48 -20.90
CA PRO A 13 -11.89 -26.85 -22.10
C PRO A 13 -13.03 -25.90 -21.72
N ARG A 14 -13.23 -24.84 -22.52
CA ARG A 14 -14.20 -23.78 -22.21
C ARG A 14 -15.64 -24.26 -22.02
N ARG A 15 -16.01 -25.39 -22.61
CA ARG A 15 -17.31 -26.03 -22.42
C ARG A 15 -17.11 -27.52 -22.14
N ILE A 16 -17.50 -27.93 -20.98
CA ILE A 16 -17.45 -29.33 -20.54
C ILE A 16 -18.89 -29.76 -20.30
N SER A 17 -19.31 -30.86 -20.90
CA SER A 17 -20.66 -31.43 -20.75
C SER A 17 -20.60 -32.89 -20.31
N GLY A 18 -21.72 -33.41 -19.79
CA GLY A 18 -21.89 -34.81 -19.44
C GLY A 18 -21.01 -35.29 -18.30
N LEU A 19 -20.54 -36.53 -18.37
CA LEU A 19 -19.74 -37.19 -17.35
C LEU A 19 -18.45 -36.46 -16.98
N ARG A 20 -17.83 -35.79 -17.95
CA ARG A 20 -16.63 -34.96 -17.67
C ARG A 20 -16.96 -33.80 -16.74
N ALA A 21 -18.07 -33.10 -16.95
CA ALA A 21 -18.49 -31.99 -16.09
C ALA A 21 -18.76 -32.47 -14.65
N LEU A 22 -19.42 -33.64 -14.51
CA LEU A 22 -19.67 -34.26 -13.23
C LEU A 22 -18.35 -34.61 -12.51
N TYR A 23 -17.42 -35.25 -13.23
CA TYR A 23 -16.12 -35.62 -12.69
C TYR A 23 -15.31 -34.40 -12.23
N TYR A 24 -15.23 -33.34 -13.03
CA TYR A 24 -14.56 -32.09 -12.62
C TYR A 24 -15.25 -31.45 -11.42
N SER A 25 -16.59 -31.51 -11.34
CA SER A 25 -17.31 -31.00 -10.17
C SER A 25 -16.93 -31.72 -8.87
N TYR A 26 -16.74 -33.03 -8.93
CA TYR A 26 -16.25 -33.81 -7.80
C TYR A 26 -14.80 -33.46 -7.43
N LEU A 27 -13.91 -33.34 -8.42
CA LEU A 27 -12.51 -32.93 -8.18
C LEU A 27 -12.42 -31.56 -7.50
N TYR A 28 -13.28 -30.59 -7.91
CA TYR A 28 -13.37 -29.30 -7.23
C TYR A 28 -13.93 -29.40 -5.81
N LYS A 29 -14.93 -30.24 -5.57
CA LYS A 29 -15.49 -30.47 -4.25
C LYS A 29 -14.50 -31.14 -3.31
N MET A 30 -13.73 -32.09 -3.81
CA MET A 30 -12.70 -32.80 -3.07
C MET A 30 -11.41 -31.99 -2.84
N GLY A 31 -11.31 -30.78 -3.41
CA GLY A 31 -10.12 -29.95 -3.32
C GLY A 31 -8.92 -30.44 -4.15
N ALA A 32 -9.10 -31.48 -4.97
CA ALA A 32 -8.05 -31.99 -5.86
C ALA A 32 -7.71 -31.03 -7.01
N LEU A 33 -8.67 -30.18 -7.41
CA LEU A 33 -8.44 -29.10 -8.36
C LEU A 33 -8.58 -27.76 -7.62
N PRO A 34 -7.60 -26.86 -7.76
CA PRO A 34 -7.72 -25.53 -7.18
C PRO A 34 -8.85 -24.76 -7.87
N LYS A 35 -9.77 -24.23 -7.10
CA LYS A 35 -10.75 -23.26 -7.63
C LYS A 35 -9.97 -22.12 -8.27
N LYS A 36 -10.37 -21.69 -9.49
CA LYS A 36 -9.75 -20.50 -10.10
C LYS A 36 -9.70 -19.39 -9.08
N PRO A 37 -8.54 -18.78 -8.84
CA PRO A 37 -8.44 -17.67 -7.92
C PRO A 37 -9.46 -16.61 -8.37
N ARG A 38 -10.38 -16.23 -7.49
CA ARG A 38 -11.28 -15.10 -7.76
C ARG A 38 -10.41 -13.88 -7.83
N TYR A 39 -10.27 -13.32 -9.02
CA TYR A 39 -9.58 -12.04 -9.17
C TYR A 39 -10.31 -11.00 -8.31
N PRO A 40 -9.61 -10.30 -7.44
CA PRO A 40 -10.22 -9.28 -6.61
C PRO A 40 -10.83 -8.19 -7.50
N SER A 41 -11.91 -7.57 -7.03
CA SER A 41 -12.55 -6.45 -7.73
C SER A 41 -11.54 -5.32 -7.99
N PHE A 42 -11.86 -4.41 -8.90
CA PHE A 42 -10.99 -3.26 -9.20
C PHE A 42 -10.69 -2.43 -7.94
N ALA A 43 -11.71 -2.18 -7.11
CA ALA A 43 -11.56 -1.45 -5.84
C ALA A 43 -10.56 -2.15 -4.90
N VAL A 44 -10.75 -3.46 -4.67
CA VAL A 44 -9.83 -4.25 -3.82
C VAL A 44 -8.41 -4.25 -4.37
N ARG A 45 -8.23 -4.33 -5.69
CA ARG A 45 -6.89 -4.23 -6.30
C ARG A 45 -6.24 -2.87 -6.08
N GLN A 46 -7.02 -1.80 -6.09
CA GLN A 46 -6.51 -0.47 -5.75
C GLN A 46 -6.10 -0.36 -4.29
N ASP A 47 -6.90 -0.92 -3.39
CA ASP A 47 -6.59 -0.91 -1.95
C ASP A 47 -5.34 -1.74 -1.65
N ILE A 48 -5.17 -2.90 -2.30
CA ILE A 48 -3.94 -3.68 -2.20
C ILE A 48 -2.73 -2.85 -2.67
N ARG A 49 -2.83 -2.16 -3.81
CA ARG A 49 -1.74 -1.30 -4.30
C ARG A 49 -1.38 -0.17 -3.33
N LYS A 50 -2.40 0.44 -2.71
CA LYS A 50 -2.17 1.47 -1.67
C LYS A 50 -1.48 0.87 -0.44
N LEU A 51 -1.89 -0.34 -0.04
CA LEU A 51 -1.25 -1.05 1.07
C LEU A 51 0.21 -1.37 0.75
N ASP A 52 0.49 -1.94 -0.43
CA ASP A 52 1.86 -2.23 -0.88
C ASP A 52 2.74 -0.97 -0.84
N GLN A 53 2.22 0.17 -1.32
CA GLN A 53 2.93 1.46 -1.25
C GLN A 53 3.20 1.90 0.20
N ARG A 54 2.27 1.67 1.13
CA ARG A 54 2.48 2.01 2.55
C ARG A 54 3.51 1.10 3.21
N ILE A 55 3.50 -0.19 2.86
CA ILE A 55 4.51 -1.14 3.33
C ILE A 55 5.90 -0.71 2.85
N GLU A 56 6.04 -0.40 1.56
CA GLU A 56 7.30 0.06 0.98
C GLU A 56 7.83 1.35 1.65
N GLN A 57 6.93 2.30 1.95
CA GLN A 57 7.28 3.51 2.69
C GLN A 57 7.75 3.21 4.12
N ALA A 58 7.06 2.31 4.81
CA ALA A 58 7.43 1.90 6.16
C ALA A 58 8.80 1.20 6.16
N GLU A 59 9.03 0.25 5.25
CA GLU A 59 10.32 -0.41 5.09
C GLU A 59 11.47 0.58 4.82
N PHE A 60 11.22 1.59 3.97
CA PHE A 60 12.18 2.64 3.70
C PHE A 60 12.52 3.47 4.93
N ILE A 61 11.51 3.85 5.74
CA ILE A 61 11.68 4.58 7.00
C ILE A 61 12.52 3.76 7.98
N PHE A 62 12.19 2.49 8.20
CA PHE A 62 12.90 1.60 9.11
C PHE A 62 14.34 1.35 8.66
N LYS A 63 14.55 1.05 7.38
CA LYS A 63 15.88 0.77 6.81
C LYS A 63 16.83 1.95 6.93
N ASN A 64 16.34 3.18 6.78
CA ASN A 64 17.15 4.39 6.82
C ASN A 64 17.13 5.07 8.19
N HIS A 65 16.49 4.48 9.20
CA HIS A 65 16.35 5.04 10.56
C HIS A 65 15.86 6.49 10.53
N ILE A 66 14.75 6.73 9.81
CA ILE A 66 14.18 8.06 9.64
C ILE A 66 13.24 8.33 10.82
N GLU A 67 13.66 9.20 11.74
CA GLU A 67 12.90 9.56 12.94
C GLU A 67 12.13 10.87 12.74
N ASP A 68 12.68 11.77 11.93
CA ASP A 68 12.11 13.09 11.70
C ASP A 68 12.04 13.49 10.22
N ARG A 69 11.29 14.55 9.95
CA ARG A 69 11.15 15.11 8.60
C ARG A 69 12.45 15.76 8.09
N GLY A 70 13.28 16.24 8.98
CA GLY A 70 14.57 16.84 8.63
C GLY A 70 15.48 15.83 7.98
N ARG A 71 15.59 14.65 8.60
CA ARG A 71 16.38 13.52 8.06
C ARG A 71 15.83 13.02 6.71
N LEU A 72 14.50 12.96 6.58
CA LEU A 72 13.86 12.58 5.31
C LEU A 72 14.22 13.57 4.19
N ARG A 73 14.18 14.87 4.46
CA ARG A 73 14.55 15.92 3.50
C ARG A 73 16.03 15.87 3.15
N ALA A 74 16.91 15.61 4.12
CA ALA A 74 18.34 15.45 3.86
C ALA A 74 18.63 14.28 2.92
N ILE A 75 17.97 13.13 3.13
CA ILE A 75 18.10 11.96 2.24
C ILE A 75 17.61 12.30 0.83
N ARG A 76 16.46 12.98 0.72
CA ARG A 76 15.92 13.42 -0.56
C ARG A 76 16.87 14.35 -1.29
N GLN A 77 17.40 15.39 -0.60
CA GLN A 77 18.32 16.35 -1.18
C GLN A 77 19.59 15.67 -1.67
N LYS A 78 20.17 14.78 -0.88
CA LYS A 78 21.34 14.00 -1.29
C LYS A 78 21.09 13.19 -2.56
N ALA A 79 19.93 12.52 -2.64
CA ALA A 79 19.57 11.76 -3.84
C ALA A 79 19.33 12.67 -5.06
N GLU A 80 18.75 13.87 -4.89
CA GLU A 80 18.57 14.85 -5.95
C GLU A 80 19.92 15.40 -6.46
N ASP A 81 20.87 15.64 -5.56
CA ASP A 81 22.23 16.09 -5.92
C ASP A 81 22.99 14.98 -6.69
N GLU A 82 22.90 13.73 -6.23
CA GLU A 82 23.50 12.58 -6.94
C GLU A 82 22.88 12.40 -8.34
N ILE A 83 21.57 12.56 -8.48
CA ILE A 83 20.88 12.54 -9.78
C ILE A 83 21.46 13.60 -10.71
N ALA A 84 21.70 14.81 -10.21
CA ALA A 84 22.25 15.92 -11.02
C ALA A 84 23.66 15.60 -11.53
N VAL A 85 24.48 14.97 -10.71
CA VAL A 85 25.84 14.55 -11.09
C VAL A 85 25.77 13.45 -12.15
N LEU A 86 25.02 12.37 -11.90
CA LEU A 86 24.90 11.24 -12.83
C LEU A 86 24.29 11.63 -14.18
N LEU A 87 23.37 12.60 -14.19
CA LEU A 87 22.81 13.12 -15.44
C LEU A 87 23.88 13.82 -16.29
N LYS A 88 24.75 14.62 -15.67
CA LYS A 88 25.88 15.27 -16.38
C LYS A 88 26.87 14.26 -16.93
N GLU A 89 27.19 13.23 -16.15
CA GLU A 89 28.07 12.13 -16.58
C GLU A 89 27.46 11.34 -17.74
N ARG A 90 26.21 10.96 -17.64
CA ARG A 90 25.48 10.26 -18.71
C ARG A 90 25.42 11.11 -19.98
N GLN A 91 25.20 12.42 -19.86
CA GLN A 91 25.18 13.33 -21.00
C GLN A 91 26.55 13.43 -21.68
N LYS A 92 27.65 13.42 -20.91
CA LYS A 92 29.01 13.35 -21.46
C LYS A 92 29.23 12.06 -22.21
N LEU A 93 28.86 10.90 -21.65
CA LEU A 93 29.02 9.61 -22.31
C LEU A 93 28.24 9.52 -23.61
N TYR A 94 27.00 10.02 -23.67
CA TYR A 94 26.24 10.09 -24.92
C TYR A 94 26.91 10.91 -26.02
N ARG A 95 27.69 11.95 -25.65
CA ARG A 95 28.39 12.79 -26.62
C ARG A 95 29.68 12.15 -27.14
N TYR A 96 30.42 11.47 -26.26
CA TYR A 96 31.77 10.98 -26.58
C TYR A 96 31.83 9.49 -26.84
N GLN A 97 30.95 8.69 -26.22
CA GLN A 97 30.94 7.21 -26.28
C GLN A 97 29.52 6.67 -26.24
N PRO A 98 28.71 6.84 -27.30
CA PRO A 98 27.27 6.51 -27.28
C PRO A 98 27.01 5.01 -27.07
N ASP A 99 27.92 4.13 -27.45
CA ASP A 99 27.78 2.68 -27.32
C ASP A 99 28.36 2.12 -26.00
N SER A 100 28.74 2.98 -25.07
CA SER A 100 29.36 2.55 -23.81
C SER A 100 28.32 1.78 -22.92
N PRO A 101 28.70 0.58 -22.42
CA PRO A 101 27.85 -0.18 -21.49
C PRO A 101 27.61 0.58 -20.17
N GLN A 102 28.46 1.55 -19.85
CA GLN A 102 28.32 2.39 -18.66
C GLN A 102 27.02 3.22 -18.68
N ILE A 103 26.48 3.57 -19.84
CA ILE A 103 25.20 4.28 -19.99
C ILE A 103 24.06 3.46 -19.41
N GLY A 104 24.07 2.15 -19.61
CA GLY A 104 23.10 1.24 -19.04
C GLY A 104 23.14 1.24 -17.50
N VAL A 105 24.34 1.15 -16.93
CA VAL A 105 24.57 1.15 -15.47
C VAL A 105 24.06 2.47 -14.85
N LEU A 106 24.51 3.61 -15.40
CA LEU A 106 24.06 4.94 -14.94
C LEU A 106 22.54 5.13 -15.05
N THR A 107 21.93 4.54 -16.07
CA THR A 107 20.47 4.61 -16.24
C THR A 107 19.73 3.85 -15.15
N GLU A 108 20.22 2.66 -14.76
CA GLU A 108 19.64 1.90 -13.65
C GLU A 108 19.88 2.57 -12.29
N GLU A 109 21.02 3.18 -12.07
CA GLU A 109 21.30 3.97 -10.87
C GLU A 109 20.38 5.18 -10.77
N LEU A 110 20.22 5.95 -11.85
CA LEU A 110 19.28 7.06 -11.93
C LEU A 110 17.84 6.63 -11.64
N LYS A 111 17.46 5.45 -12.09
CA LYS A 111 16.11 4.91 -11.83
C LYS A 111 15.92 4.61 -10.35
N LYS A 112 16.92 4.02 -9.68
CA LYS A 112 16.89 3.76 -8.23
C LYS A 112 16.80 5.07 -7.43
N LEU A 113 17.65 6.05 -7.75
CA LEU A 113 17.66 7.34 -7.06
C LEU A 113 16.33 8.11 -7.26
N ARG A 114 15.79 8.13 -8.47
CA ARG A 114 14.46 8.72 -8.73
C ARG A 114 13.35 8.04 -7.95
N HIS A 115 13.44 6.73 -7.79
CA HIS A 115 12.50 5.98 -6.95
C HIS A 115 12.62 6.41 -5.48
N THR A 116 13.84 6.54 -4.95
CA THR A 116 14.09 7.07 -3.60
C THR A 116 13.49 8.46 -3.40
N VAL A 117 13.71 9.39 -4.33
CA VAL A 117 13.13 10.74 -4.27
C VAL A 117 11.60 10.69 -4.28
N LYS A 118 11.01 9.83 -5.12
CA LYS A 118 9.55 9.63 -5.16
C LYS A 118 9.02 9.08 -3.83
N LEU A 119 9.71 8.11 -3.23
CA LEU A 119 9.35 7.57 -1.91
C LEU A 119 9.38 8.65 -0.84
N CYS A 120 10.45 9.45 -0.78
CA CYS A 120 10.56 10.55 0.19
C CYS A 120 9.40 11.55 0.05
N ARG A 121 9.06 11.96 -1.17
CA ARG A 121 7.94 12.87 -1.43
C ARG A 121 6.60 12.27 -1.01
N ASN A 122 6.38 11.00 -1.31
CA ASN A 122 5.16 10.30 -0.92
C ASN A 122 5.04 10.19 0.60
N ILE A 123 6.13 9.90 1.31
CA ILE A 123 6.17 9.85 2.76
C ILE A 123 5.83 11.21 3.36
N GLU A 124 6.42 12.31 2.85
CA GLU A 124 6.09 13.68 3.29
C GLU A 124 4.59 13.97 3.16
N THR A 125 4.02 13.73 1.98
CA THR A 125 2.59 13.97 1.72
C THR A 125 1.70 13.13 2.64
N HIS A 126 1.97 11.84 2.73
CA HIS A 126 1.18 10.93 3.55
C HIS A 126 1.31 11.19 5.06
N SER A 127 2.48 11.64 5.53
CA SER A 127 2.65 11.98 6.94
C SER A 127 1.76 13.16 7.34
N ILE A 128 1.64 14.17 6.47
CA ILE A 128 0.74 15.31 6.68
C ILE A 128 -0.72 14.87 6.73
N GLU A 129 -1.14 14.03 5.77
CA GLU A 129 -2.50 13.50 5.75
C GLU A 129 -2.83 12.67 7.01
N MET A 130 -1.88 11.86 7.47
CA MET A 130 -2.05 11.05 8.69
C MET A 130 -2.17 11.92 9.93
N GLU A 131 -1.36 12.96 10.06
CA GLU A 131 -1.45 13.92 11.17
C GLU A 131 -2.80 14.64 11.18
N GLN A 132 -3.26 15.10 10.02
CA GLN A 132 -4.58 15.76 9.90
C GLN A 132 -5.72 14.82 10.31
N ARG A 133 -5.67 13.55 9.88
CA ARG A 133 -6.66 12.54 10.27
C ARG A 133 -6.62 12.22 11.76
N LEU A 134 -5.42 12.14 12.33
CA LEU A 134 -5.26 11.90 13.77
C LEU A 134 -5.84 13.06 14.59
N GLN A 135 -5.55 14.30 14.20
CA GLN A 135 -6.10 15.49 14.84
C GLN A 135 -7.62 15.56 14.72
N ALA A 136 -8.17 15.26 13.55
CA ALA A 136 -9.62 15.21 13.36
C ALA A 136 -10.27 14.13 14.25
N ALA A 137 -9.70 12.93 14.30
CA ALA A 137 -10.19 11.85 15.16
C ALA A 137 -10.13 12.22 16.66
N GLN A 138 -9.07 12.87 17.12
CA GLN A 138 -8.96 13.36 18.50
C GLN A 138 -10.02 14.43 18.82
N GLN A 139 -10.27 15.35 17.90
CA GLN A 139 -11.30 16.36 18.06
C GLN A 139 -12.71 15.75 18.14
N GLU A 140 -13.00 14.79 17.27
CA GLU A 140 -14.27 14.06 17.31
C GLU A 140 -14.47 13.31 18.62
N GLU A 141 -13.42 12.68 19.13
CA GLU A 141 -13.47 11.95 20.40
C GLU A 141 -13.71 12.90 21.58
N GLN A 142 -13.02 14.04 21.61
CA GLN A 142 -13.26 15.08 22.61
C GLN A 142 -14.70 15.60 22.58
N GLN A 143 -15.22 15.89 21.37
CA GLN A 143 -16.61 16.33 21.23
C GLN A 143 -17.63 15.26 21.69
N ARG A 144 -17.35 13.98 21.46
CA ARG A 144 -18.19 12.88 21.96
C ARG A 144 -18.17 12.80 23.49
N GLN A 145 -17.01 12.95 24.10
CA GLN A 145 -16.87 12.96 25.56
C GLN A 145 -17.59 14.17 26.19
N GLU A 146 -17.44 15.35 25.58
CA GLU A 146 -18.16 16.56 26.05
C GLU A 146 -19.68 16.41 25.97
N LYS A 147 -20.21 15.84 24.87
CA LYS A 147 -21.64 15.57 24.73
C LYS A 147 -22.15 14.58 25.77
N GLN A 148 -21.39 13.50 26.01
CA GLN A 148 -21.74 12.51 27.03
C GLN A 148 -21.77 13.13 28.43
N THR A 149 -20.75 13.93 28.79
CA THR A 149 -20.74 14.62 30.08
C THR A 149 -21.84 15.65 30.24
N GLN A 150 -22.24 16.34 29.18
CA GLN A 150 -23.40 17.25 29.19
C GLN A 150 -24.72 16.50 29.34
N GLU A 151 -24.89 15.38 28.66
CA GLU A 151 -26.09 14.54 28.78
C GLU A 151 -26.22 13.95 30.20
N GLU A 152 -25.12 13.53 30.79
CA GLU A 152 -25.13 13.04 32.18
C GLU A 152 -25.50 14.14 33.17
N LYS A 153 -24.95 15.34 33.03
CA LYS A 153 -25.30 16.49 33.85
C LYS A 153 -26.79 16.85 33.70
N ASN A 154 -27.29 16.83 32.47
CA ASN A 154 -28.70 17.10 32.21
C ASN A 154 -29.64 16.02 32.80
N LYS A 155 -29.24 14.76 32.76
CA LYS A 155 -29.99 13.67 33.44
C LYS A 155 -29.97 13.83 34.97
N GLN A 156 -28.82 14.19 35.54
CA GLN A 156 -28.73 14.43 36.97
C GLN A 156 -29.59 15.61 37.44
N THR A 157 -29.60 16.72 36.69
CA THR A 157 -30.47 17.89 37.00
C THR A 157 -31.94 17.52 36.90
N ARG A 158 -32.39 16.83 35.87
CA ARG A 158 -33.76 16.35 35.73
C ARG A 158 -34.17 15.42 36.87
N ASN A 159 -33.30 14.53 37.29
CA ASN A 159 -33.56 13.63 38.41
C ASN A 159 -33.69 14.39 39.75
N ARG A 160 -32.85 15.40 39.98
CA ARG A 160 -32.97 16.28 41.18
C ARG A 160 -34.25 17.11 41.20
N GLU A 161 -34.67 17.62 40.04
CA GLU A 161 -35.94 18.35 39.92
C GLU A 161 -37.15 17.46 40.15
N ASN A 162 -37.15 16.25 39.65
CA ASN A 162 -38.22 15.27 39.87
C ASN A 162 -38.30 14.79 41.32
N GLN A 163 -37.19 14.72 42.05
CA GLN A 163 -37.17 14.40 43.49
C GLN A 163 -37.72 15.55 44.35
N LYS A 164 -37.54 16.81 43.95
CA LYS A 164 -38.06 17.96 44.65
C LYS A 164 -39.59 18.18 44.47
N ARG A 165 -40.16 17.55 43.45
CA ARG A 165 -41.64 17.65 43.15
C ARG A 165 -42.46 16.53 43.76
N ARG A 166 -41.83 15.55 44.42
CA ARG A 166 -42.48 14.50 45.22
C ARG A 166 -42.41 14.85 46.70
#